data_862fac943c9a57d4c1ec3d74222ce396
#
_entry.id   862fac943c9a57d4c1ec3d74222ce396
#
_cell.length_a   1.000
_cell.length_b   1.000
_cell.length_c   1.000
_cell.angle_alpha   90.00
_cell.angle_beta   90.00
_cell.angle_gamma   90.00
#
_symmetry.space_group_name_H-M   'P 1'
#
loop_
_entity.id
_entity.type
_entity.pdbx_description
1 polymer ?
#
loop_
_entity_poly.entity_id
_entity_poly.type
_entity_poly.pdbx_seq_one_letter_code
_entity_poly.pdbx_strand_id
1 'polypeptide(L)'
;MAQTIRVAVALGAKFIRGFSFYHPRGEDPQPYVSQAAERIGRIADACAKHGITYGLEVEANLIGQNGRLLAALAVAANRPNLVCIFDGGNLSSQNLNWVEVYREYEAMRDWIGWSHIKDYKVDPALKWTGVVDEERLKNFVPASLGDSAHEQILRDLRDRLPALTARMRKLGAPGVFLELEPHLKGGGQFGGFSGPDGMGVAVRSLCSILDYVGIDYRLRTMDDIRAARGF
;
A
#
# COMPACT_ATOMS: atom_id res chain seq x y z
N MET A 1 14.96 12.25 6.92
CA MET A 1 13.99 11.86 8.00
C MET A 1 13.64 13.03 8.94
N ALA A 2 14.58 13.73 9.57
CA ALA A 2 14.25 14.85 10.48
C ALA A 2 13.38 15.95 9.82
N GLN A 3 13.69 16.31 8.57
CA GLN A 3 12.87 17.28 7.81
C GLN A 3 11.46 16.73 7.54
N THR A 4 11.34 15.48 7.14
CA THR A 4 10.05 14.82 6.88
C THR A 4 9.17 14.83 8.13
N ILE A 5 9.74 14.51 9.30
CA ILE A 5 9.02 14.56 10.58
C ILE A 5 8.57 15.98 10.90
N ARG A 6 9.43 17.00 10.71
CA ARG A 6 9.05 18.40 10.95
C ARG A 6 7.86 18.83 10.07
N VAL A 7 7.88 18.45 8.80
CA VAL A 7 6.76 18.72 7.87
C VAL A 7 5.50 17.98 8.33
N ALA A 8 5.61 16.71 8.67
CA ALA A 8 4.46 15.92 9.15
C ALA A 8 3.84 16.54 10.42
N VAL A 9 4.66 16.97 11.37
CA VAL A 9 4.19 17.67 12.58
C VAL A 9 3.48 18.98 12.24
N ALA A 10 4.07 19.78 11.35
CA ALA A 10 3.47 21.05 10.92
C ALA A 10 2.11 20.87 10.22
N LEU A 11 1.94 19.77 9.49
CA LEU A 11 0.69 19.39 8.83
C LEU A 11 -0.30 18.65 9.75
N GLY A 12 0.06 18.33 10.99
CA GLY A 12 -0.75 17.52 11.88
C GLY A 12 -0.88 16.05 11.43
N ALA A 13 -0.01 15.58 10.53
CA ALA A 13 -0.04 14.22 10.02
C ALA A 13 0.31 13.20 11.12
N LYS A 14 -0.43 12.08 11.16
CA LYS A 14 -0.23 10.98 12.11
C LYS A 14 0.55 9.81 11.51
N PHE A 15 0.77 9.83 10.21
CA PHE A 15 1.42 8.76 9.46
C PHE A 15 2.46 9.34 8.51
N ILE A 16 3.58 8.63 8.41
CA ILE A 16 4.58 8.83 7.36
C ILE A 16 4.71 7.50 6.64
N ARG A 17 4.46 7.51 5.34
CA ARG A 17 4.72 6.37 4.46
C ARG A 17 6.18 6.40 4.02
N GLY A 18 6.80 5.26 3.97
CA GLY A 18 8.13 5.07 3.44
C GLY A 18 8.37 3.65 2.94
N PHE A 19 9.56 3.43 2.46
CA PHE A 19 10.01 2.17 1.89
C PHE A 19 11.14 1.58 2.73
N SER A 20 11.46 0.31 2.46
CA SER A 20 12.71 -0.30 2.92
C SER A 20 13.90 0.27 2.11
N PHE A 21 14.99 -0.47 2.00
CA PHE A 21 16.21 0.02 1.35
C PHE A 21 16.50 -0.81 0.10
N TYR A 22 17.22 -0.23 -0.83
CA TYR A 22 17.80 -0.96 -1.96
C TYR A 22 18.83 -1.98 -1.44
N HIS A 23 18.92 -3.09 -2.15
CA HIS A 23 20.00 -4.07 -2.03
C HIS A 23 20.79 -4.15 -3.34
N PRO A 24 21.97 -4.76 -3.38
CA PRO A 24 22.72 -4.92 -4.61
C PRO A 24 21.89 -5.67 -5.66
N ARG A 25 21.90 -5.15 -6.88
CA ARG A 25 21.09 -5.67 -7.98
C ARG A 25 21.47 -7.11 -8.30
N GLY A 26 20.48 -7.98 -8.40
CA GLY A 26 20.66 -9.40 -8.72
C GLY A 26 21.03 -10.28 -7.53
N GLU A 27 21.20 -9.70 -6.33
CA GLU A 27 21.42 -10.47 -5.11
C GLU A 27 20.11 -10.80 -4.39
N ASP A 28 20.14 -11.84 -3.54
CA ASP A 28 19.05 -12.14 -2.64
C ASP A 28 18.94 -11.04 -1.57
N PRO A 29 17.78 -10.40 -1.37
CA PRO A 29 17.58 -9.40 -0.33
C PRO A 29 17.60 -9.95 1.10
N GLN A 30 17.40 -11.25 1.30
CA GLN A 30 17.27 -11.87 2.63
C GLN A 30 18.43 -11.57 3.58
N PRO A 31 19.71 -11.62 3.18
CA PRO A 31 20.84 -11.29 4.06
C PRO A 31 20.83 -9.87 4.60
N TYR A 32 20.16 -8.95 3.92
CA TYR A 32 20.13 -7.52 4.28
C TYR A 32 18.99 -7.17 5.25
N VAL A 33 18.08 -8.10 5.55
CA VAL A 33 16.89 -7.87 6.39
C VAL A 33 17.26 -7.34 7.77
N SER A 34 18.23 -7.93 8.45
CA SER A 34 18.63 -7.51 9.80
C SER A 34 19.13 -6.06 9.86
N GLN A 35 20.01 -5.69 8.94
CA GLN A 35 20.56 -4.32 8.87
C GLN A 35 19.47 -3.30 8.48
N ALA A 36 18.58 -3.67 7.56
CA ALA A 36 17.47 -2.81 7.16
C ALA A 36 16.47 -2.62 8.31
N ALA A 37 16.14 -3.68 9.03
CA ALA A 37 15.25 -3.63 10.18
C ALA A 37 15.77 -2.71 11.29
N GLU A 38 17.07 -2.74 11.58
CA GLU A 38 17.70 -1.82 12.53
C GLU A 38 17.51 -0.35 12.12
N ARG A 39 17.70 -0.05 10.84
CA ARG A 39 17.51 1.31 10.29
C ARG A 39 16.04 1.73 10.32
N ILE A 40 15.14 0.83 9.96
CA ILE A 40 13.69 1.05 10.02
C ILE A 40 13.26 1.30 11.46
N GLY A 41 13.76 0.51 12.42
CA GLY A 41 13.52 0.71 13.84
C GLY A 41 13.92 2.11 14.32
N ARG A 42 15.10 2.60 13.92
CA ARG A 42 15.54 3.98 14.24
C ARG A 42 14.63 5.05 13.63
N ILE A 43 14.10 4.82 12.42
CA ILE A 43 13.13 5.72 11.80
C ILE A 43 11.82 5.72 12.59
N ALA A 44 11.30 4.54 12.92
CA ALA A 44 10.08 4.41 13.70
C ALA A 44 10.23 5.03 15.10
N ASP A 45 11.37 4.86 15.77
CA ASP A 45 11.68 5.49 17.06
C ASP A 45 11.70 7.03 16.97
N ALA A 46 12.25 7.57 15.87
CA ALA A 46 12.21 9.01 15.62
C ALA A 46 10.79 9.53 15.40
N CYS A 47 9.95 8.79 14.66
CA CYS A 47 8.54 9.10 14.44
C CYS A 47 7.73 9.01 15.75
N ALA A 48 7.98 8.01 16.57
CA ALA A 48 7.28 7.79 17.85
C ALA A 48 7.37 8.98 18.80
N LYS A 49 8.51 9.69 18.83
CA LYS A 49 8.73 10.90 19.64
C LYS A 49 7.72 12.02 19.34
N HIS A 50 7.07 11.96 18.18
CA HIS A 50 6.09 12.95 17.71
C HIS A 50 4.69 12.35 17.57
N GLY A 51 4.45 11.14 18.10
CA GLY A 51 3.17 10.44 17.97
C GLY A 51 2.83 10.07 16.51
N ILE A 52 3.85 9.82 15.69
CA ILE A 52 3.71 9.47 14.27
C ILE A 52 3.97 7.97 14.09
N THR A 53 3.10 7.33 13.33
CA THR A 53 3.25 5.94 12.87
C THR A 53 4.02 5.92 11.56
N TYR A 54 4.96 4.99 11.43
CA TYR A 54 5.69 4.75 10.19
C TYR A 54 5.08 3.59 9.43
N GLY A 55 4.63 3.83 8.21
CA GLY A 55 4.09 2.82 7.30
C GLY A 55 5.14 2.38 6.30
N LEU A 56 5.45 1.09 6.28
CA LEU A 56 6.45 0.49 5.40
C LEU A 56 5.75 -0.21 4.24
N GLU A 57 5.90 0.30 3.04
CA GLU A 57 5.24 -0.21 1.84
C GLU A 57 6.05 -1.32 1.17
N VAL A 58 5.33 -2.34 0.67
CA VAL A 58 5.88 -3.36 -0.22
C VAL A 58 6.18 -2.74 -1.59
N GLU A 59 7.43 -2.86 -2.05
CA GLU A 59 7.85 -2.24 -3.31
C GLU A 59 8.98 -3.04 -3.97
N ALA A 60 8.90 -3.16 -5.28
CA ALA A 60 9.89 -3.86 -6.11
C ALA A 60 11.32 -3.32 -5.91
N ASN A 61 12.31 -4.17 -6.10
CA ASN A 61 13.76 -3.83 -6.02
C ASN A 61 14.26 -3.38 -4.64
N LEU A 62 13.45 -3.53 -3.62
CA LEU A 62 13.81 -3.21 -2.25
C LEU A 62 13.97 -4.50 -1.42
N ILE A 63 14.60 -4.39 -0.26
CA ILE A 63 14.68 -5.51 0.68
C ILE A 63 13.27 -5.99 1.05
N GLY A 64 12.29 -5.08 1.17
CA GLY A 64 10.87 -5.37 1.40
C GLY A 64 10.06 -5.54 0.11
N GLN A 65 10.58 -6.22 -0.91
CA GLN A 65 9.94 -6.32 -2.23
C GLN A 65 8.75 -7.27 -2.31
N ASN A 66 8.51 -8.05 -1.27
CA ASN A 66 7.36 -8.94 -1.18
C ASN A 66 6.86 -9.03 0.26
N GLY A 67 5.70 -9.65 0.46
CA GLY A 67 5.04 -9.69 1.77
C GLY A 67 5.84 -10.42 2.84
N ARG A 68 6.51 -11.53 2.49
CA ARG A 68 7.34 -12.28 3.43
C ARG A 68 8.53 -11.47 3.93
N LEU A 69 9.23 -10.80 3.04
CA LEU A 69 10.37 -9.96 3.40
C LEU A 69 9.93 -8.72 4.17
N LEU A 70 8.81 -8.12 3.80
CA LEU A 70 8.27 -6.96 4.50
C LEU A 70 7.83 -7.34 5.93
N ALA A 71 7.16 -8.48 6.10
CA ALA A 71 6.83 -9.03 7.42
C ALA A 71 8.09 -9.32 8.25
N ALA A 72 9.12 -9.92 7.63
CA ALA A 72 10.40 -10.18 8.29
C ALA A 72 11.06 -8.88 8.80
N LEU A 73 11.02 -7.82 7.99
CA LEU A 73 11.50 -6.48 8.40
C LEU A 73 10.71 -5.92 9.58
N ALA A 74 9.37 -6.05 9.56
CA ALA A 74 8.51 -5.55 10.62
C ALA A 74 8.73 -6.32 11.95
N VAL A 75 8.84 -7.66 11.87
CA VAL A 75 9.16 -8.52 13.01
C VAL A 75 10.53 -8.17 13.60
N ALA A 76 11.56 -8.06 12.77
CA ALA A 76 12.92 -7.77 13.22
C ALA A 76 13.06 -6.35 13.77
N ALA A 77 12.39 -5.36 13.19
CA ALA A 77 12.37 -3.99 13.70
C ALA A 77 11.62 -3.88 15.04
N ASN A 78 10.54 -4.65 15.21
CA ASN A 78 9.74 -4.77 16.43
C ASN A 78 9.38 -3.42 17.09
N ARG A 79 8.63 -2.57 16.38
CA ARG A 79 8.20 -1.26 16.88
C ARG A 79 6.67 -1.15 16.87
N PRO A 80 6.03 -0.68 17.99
CA PRO A 80 4.56 -0.61 18.09
C PRO A 80 3.93 0.38 17.11
N ASN A 81 4.69 1.40 16.68
CA ASN A 81 4.28 2.41 15.71
C ASN A 81 4.77 2.12 14.28
N LEU A 82 5.16 0.88 13.99
CA LEU A 82 5.46 0.40 12.66
C LEU A 82 4.31 -0.44 12.13
N VAL A 83 3.84 -0.17 10.92
CA VAL A 83 2.85 -0.97 10.20
C VAL A 83 3.34 -1.21 8.77
N CYS A 84 2.81 -2.26 8.15
CA CYS A 84 3.04 -2.51 6.73
C CYS A 84 1.90 -1.90 5.90
N ILE A 85 2.25 -1.49 4.69
CA ILE A 85 1.31 -1.06 3.66
C ILE A 85 1.34 -2.11 2.56
N PHE A 86 0.18 -2.71 2.33
CA PHE A 86 0.03 -3.67 1.25
C PHE A 86 -0.24 -2.92 -0.07
N ASP A 87 0.43 -3.32 -1.13
CA ASP A 87 0.19 -2.85 -2.49
C ASP A 87 0.25 -4.05 -3.45
N GLY A 88 -0.93 -4.48 -3.90
CA GLY A 88 -1.05 -5.62 -4.82
C GLY A 88 -0.48 -5.34 -6.20
N GLY A 89 -0.58 -4.10 -6.69
CA GLY A 89 -0.03 -3.69 -7.97
C GLY A 89 1.49 -3.73 -8.01
N ASN A 90 2.15 -3.40 -6.89
CA ASN A 90 3.61 -3.53 -6.78
C ASN A 90 4.07 -4.99 -6.77
N LEU A 91 3.22 -5.91 -6.33
CA LEU A 91 3.51 -7.36 -6.38
C LEU A 91 3.24 -7.93 -7.77
N SER A 92 2.05 -7.70 -8.34
CA SER A 92 1.67 -8.24 -9.65
C SER A 92 2.53 -7.67 -10.78
N SER A 93 3.02 -6.43 -10.67
CA SER A 93 3.97 -5.86 -11.63
C SER A 93 5.33 -6.58 -11.66
N GLN A 94 5.63 -7.41 -10.66
CA GLN A 94 6.78 -8.32 -10.65
C GLN A 94 6.47 -9.68 -11.29
N ASN A 95 5.39 -9.80 -12.05
CA ASN A 95 4.86 -11.01 -12.67
C ASN A 95 4.28 -12.04 -11.70
N LEU A 96 3.93 -11.66 -10.49
CA LEU A 96 3.19 -12.55 -9.60
C LEU A 96 1.72 -12.61 -10.06
N ASN A 97 1.20 -13.82 -10.21
CA ASN A 97 -0.23 -14.02 -10.45
C ASN A 97 -1.05 -13.82 -9.16
N TRP A 98 -2.36 -13.75 -9.27
CA TRP A 98 -3.25 -13.45 -8.15
C TRP A 98 -3.11 -14.42 -6.95
N VAL A 99 -2.77 -15.71 -7.19
CA VAL A 99 -2.55 -16.69 -6.11
C VAL A 99 -1.27 -16.37 -5.34
N GLU A 100 -0.21 -15.99 -6.06
CA GLU A 100 1.08 -15.60 -5.48
C GLU A 100 0.95 -14.28 -4.72
N VAL A 101 0.26 -13.30 -5.29
CA VAL A 101 -0.04 -12.03 -4.61
C VAL A 101 -0.82 -12.26 -3.32
N TYR A 102 -1.84 -13.13 -3.34
CA TYR A 102 -2.60 -13.43 -2.14
C TYR A 102 -1.75 -14.11 -1.05
N ARG A 103 -0.83 -15.01 -1.43
CA ARG A 103 0.12 -15.62 -0.47
C ARG A 103 1.06 -14.59 0.16
N GLU A 104 1.52 -13.61 -0.61
CA GLU A 104 2.34 -12.52 -0.07
C GLU A 104 1.52 -11.61 0.86
N TYR A 105 0.24 -11.37 0.55
CA TYR A 105 -0.70 -10.71 1.47
C TYR A 105 -0.83 -11.49 2.79
N GLU A 106 -1.08 -12.80 2.72
CA GLU A 106 -1.21 -13.64 3.91
C GLU A 106 0.03 -13.59 4.81
N ALA A 107 1.21 -13.55 4.20
CA ALA A 107 2.48 -13.49 4.94
C ALA A 107 2.64 -12.21 5.76
N MET A 108 2.05 -11.09 5.32
CA MET A 108 2.21 -9.79 5.99
C MET A 108 0.94 -9.26 6.66
N ARG A 109 -0.21 -9.92 6.49
CA ARG A 109 -1.53 -9.37 6.87
C ARG A 109 -1.67 -8.95 8.34
N ASP A 110 -0.93 -9.58 9.25
CA ASP A 110 -0.97 -9.23 10.67
C ASP A 110 -0.24 -7.90 10.99
N TRP A 111 0.57 -7.41 10.06
CA TRP A 111 1.30 -6.15 10.15
C TRP A 111 0.65 -5.03 9.35
N ILE A 112 -0.35 -5.31 8.51
CA ILE A 112 -0.97 -4.32 7.64
C ILE A 112 -1.68 -3.25 8.48
N GLY A 113 -1.38 -1.99 8.19
CA GLY A 113 -2.08 -0.82 8.70
C GLY A 113 -3.10 -0.29 7.70
N TRP A 114 -2.73 -0.26 6.43
CA TRP A 114 -3.63 0.08 5.31
C TRP A 114 -3.17 -0.57 4.02
N SER A 115 -3.99 -0.45 2.97
CA SER A 115 -3.71 -1.02 1.66
C SER A 115 -3.87 0.01 0.57
N HIS A 116 -2.95 0.01 -0.38
CA HIS A 116 -3.13 0.68 -1.67
C HIS A 116 -4.00 -0.19 -2.57
N ILE A 117 -4.92 0.45 -3.24
CA ILE A 117 -5.78 -0.16 -4.25
C ILE A 117 -5.21 0.24 -5.61
N LYS A 118 -4.31 -0.58 -6.06
CA LYS A 118 -3.60 -0.48 -7.34
C LYS A 118 -3.59 -1.86 -7.97
N ASP A 119 -3.98 -1.97 -9.23
CA ASP A 119 -4.07 -3.26 -9.89
C ASP A 119 -3.26 -3.27 -11.18
N TYR A 120 -2.77 -4.43 -11.51
CA TYR A 120 -1.88 -4.66 -12.64
C TYR A 120 -2.28 -5.96 -13.35
N LYS A 121 -2.40 -5.90 -14.66
CA LYS A 121 -2.66 -7.09 -15.47
C LYS A 121 -1.33 -7.70 -15.90
N VAL A 122 -1.04 -8.90 -15.41
CA VAL A 122 0.18 -9.63 -15.76
C VAL A 122 0.13 -10.00 -17.24
N ASP A 123 1.16 -9.60 -17.97
CA ASP A 123 1.39 -10.02 -19.35
C ASP A 123 2.48 -11.13 -19.37
N PRO A 124 2.13 -12.37 -19.70
CA PRO A 124 3.08 -13.48 -19.74
C PRO A 124 4.24 -13.28 -20.73
N ALA A 125 4.05 -12.43 -21.73
CA ALA A 125 5.10 -12.11 -22.72
C ALA A 125 6.19 -11.18 -22.15
N LEU A 126 5.86 -10.39 -21.11
CA LEU A 126 6.80 -9.47 -20.48
C LEU A 126 7.56 -10.18 -19.35
N LYS A 127 8.81 -10.54 -19.59
CA LYS A 127 9.66 -11.13 -18.55
C LYS A 127 10.02 -10.08 -17.50
N TRP A 128 10.02 -10.51 -16.22
CA TRP A 128 10.51 -9.66 -15.14
C TRP A 128 12.03 -9.41 -15.28
N THR A 129 12.41 -8.14 -15.37
CA THR A 129 13.80 -7.69 -15.56
C THR A 129 14.42 -7.09 -14.28
N GLY A 130 13.66 -7.10 -13.20
CA GLY A 130 14.06 -6.46 -11.95
C GLY A 130 13.67 -4.97 -11.86
N VAL A 131 12.98 -4.41 -12.87
CA VAL A 131 12.50 -3.03 -12.85
C VAL A 131 11.11 -2.94 -13.50
N VAL A 132 10.32 -1.97 -13.04
CA VAL A 132 9.07 -1.58 -13.69
C VAL A 132 9.42 -0.51 -14.73
N ASP A 133 9.38 -0.89 -15.99
CA ASP A 133 9.70 -0.02 -17.14
C ASP A 133 8.43 0.56 -17.80
N GLU A 134 8.61 1.39 -18.83
CA GLU A 134 7.53 2.05 -19.56
C GLU A 134 6.51 1.07 -20.16
N GLU A 135 6.92 -0.12 -20.59
CA GLU A 135 6.02 -1.13 -21.14
C GLU A 135 5.13 -1.71 -20.03
N ARG A 136 5.72 -2.01 -18.87
CA ARG A 136 4.97 -2.49 -17.70
C ARG A 136 3.99 -1.46 -17.16
N LEU A 137 4.33 -0.18 -17.19
CA LEU A 137 3.44 0.90 -16.76
C LEU A 137 2.12 0.95 -17.56
N LYS A 138 2.07 0.39 -18.77
CA LYS A 138 0.85 0.32 -19.58
C LYS A 138 -0.18 -0.69 -19.04
N ASN A 139 0.25 -1.63 -18.22
CA ASN A 139 -0.56 -2.75 -17.75
C ASN A 139 -1.25 -2.48 -16.41
N PHE A 140 -1.13 -1.26 -15.85
CA PHE A 140 -1.96 -0.87 -14.73
C PHE A 140 -3.41 -0.69 -15.18
N VAL A 141 -4.32 -1.32 -14.46
CA VAL A 141 -5.75 -1.43 -14.80
C VAL A 141 -6.61 -1.06 -13.58
N PRO A 142 -7.91 -0.81 -13.77
CA PRO A 142 -8.83 -0.68 -12.65
C PRO A 142 -8.82 -1.92 -11.76
N ALA A 143 -9.00 -1.75 -10.46
CA ALA A 143 -8.80 -2.76 -9.42
C ALA A 143 -9.62 -4.07 -9.57
N SER A 144 -10.62 -4.09 -10.43
CA SER A 144 -11.43 -5.28 -10.73
C SER A 144 -10.96 -6.08 -11.95
N LEU A 145 -9.91 -5.62 -12.66
CA LEU A 145 -9.53 -6.14 -13.97
C LEU A 145 -8.12 -6.76 -14.02
N GLY A 146 -7.37 -6.64 -12.93
CA GLY A 146 -5.98 -7.10 -12.86
C GLY A 146 -5.80 -8.41 -12.09
N ASP A 147 -4.56 -8.64 -11.69
CA ASP A 147 -4.12 -9.88 -11.04
C ASP A 147 -3.64 -9.64 -9.59
N SER A 148 -4.00 -8.48 -8.97
CA SER A 148 -3.57 -8.12 -7.61
C SER A 148 -4.44 -8.72 -6.49
N ALA A 149 -5.31 -9.68 -6.79
CA ALA A 149 -6.12 -10.45 -5.84
C ALA A 149 -7.05 -9.60 -4.95
N HIS A 150 -7.48 -8.41 -5.39
CA HIS A 150 -8.28 -7.49 -4.57
C HIS A 150 -9.55 -8.10 -4.00
N GLU A 151 -10.25 -8.94 -4.76
CA GLU A 151 -11.46 -9.61 -4.27
C GLU A 151 -11.17 -10.47 -3.04
N GLN A 152 -10.19 -11.37 -3.15
CA GLN A 152 -9.84 -12.32 -2.09
C GLN A 152 -9.29 -11.58 -0.86
N ILE A 153 -8.45 -10.57 -1.09
CA ILE A 153 -7.86 -9.74 -0.04
C ILE A 153 -8.92 -8.94 0.69
N LEU A 154 -9.87 -8.32 -0.01
CA LEU A 154 -10.92 -7.53 0.62
C LEU A 154 -11.94 -8.42 1.36
N ARG A 155 -12.15 -9.68 0.95
CA ARG A 155 -12.94 -10.66 1.72
C ARG A 155 -12.27 -10.96 3.07
N ASP A 156 -10.97 -11.28 3.09
CA ASP A 156 -10.22 -11.51 4.33
C ASP A 156 -10.17 -10.24 5.19
N LEU A 157 -9.93 -9.10 4.55
CA LEU A 157 -9.90 -7.79 5.22
C LEU A 157 -11.24 -7.48 5.90
N ARG A 158 -12.38 -7.70 5.23
CA ARG A 158 -13.72 -7.51 5.80
C ARG A 158 -13.86 -8.21 7.15
N ASP A 159 -13.46 -9.47 7.21
CA ASP A 159 -13.61 -10.29 8.41
C ASP A 159 -12.64 -9.83 9.53
N ARG A 160 -11.56 -9.15 9.17
CA ARG A 160 -10.54 -8.59 10.08
C ARG A 160 -10.74 -7.11 10.43
N LEU A 161 -11.66 -6.40 9.76
CA LEU A 161 -11.87 -4.96 9.93
C LEU A 161 -12.05 -4.50 11.38
N PRO A 162 -12.81 -5.20 12.27
CA PRO A 162 -12.97 -4.75 13.65
C PRO A 162 -11.63 -4.69 14.41
N ALA A 163 -10.81 -5.74 14.30
CA ALA A 163 -9.50 -5.81 14.97
C ALA A 163 -8.50 -4.81 14.40
N LEU A 164 -8.44 -4.70 13.07
CA LEU A 164 -7.58 -3.74 12.38
C LEU A 164 -7.96 -2.31 12.70
N THR A 165 -9.26 -1.98 12.71
CA THR A 165 -9.77 -0.65 13.08
C THR A 165 -9.38 -0.30 14.52
N ALA A 166 -9.54 -1.23 15.45
CA ALA A 166 -9.15 -1.02 16.85
C ALA A 166 -7.63 -0.76 16.98
N ARG A 167 -6.80 -1.49 16.23
CA ARG A 167 -5.36 -1.28 16.18
C ARG A 167 -5.01 0.09 15.60
N MET A 168 -5.58 0.45 14.45
CA MET A 168 -5.28 1.71 13.78
C MET A 168 -5.73 2.92 14.61
N ARG A 169 -6.85 2.82 15.33
CA ARG A 169 -7.29 3.87 16.26
C ARG A 169 -6.31 4.10 17.39
N LYS A 170 -5.70 3.05 17.94
CA LYS A 170 -4.62 3.17 18.95
C LYS A 170 -3.39 3.90 18.40
N LEU A 171 -3.16 3.84 17.10
CA LEU A 171 -2.09 4.55 16.39
C LEU A 171 -2.50 5.96 15.93
N GLY A 172 -3.69 6.42 16.28
CA GLY A 172 -4.18 7.77 15.96
C GLY A 172 -4.89 7.91 14.61
N ALA A 173 -5.21 6.80 13.93
CA ALA A 173 -6.02 6.80 12.72
C ALA A 173 -7.52 6.74 13.04
N PRO A 174 -8.41 7.27 12.19
CA PRO A 174 -9.85 7.08 12.34
C PRO A 174 -10.30 5.63 12.07
N GLY A 175 -9.52 4.86 11.36
CA GLY A 175 -9.78 3.48 10.97
C GLY A 175 -8.74 2.94 10.01
N VAL A 176 -9.09 1.91 9.26
CA VAL A 176 -8.28 1.34 8.18
C VAL A 176 -8.46 2.18 6.91
N PHE A 177 -7.40 2.33 6.14
CA PHE A 177 -7.44 3.04 4.85
C PHE A 177 -7.37 2.05 3.70
N LEU A 178 -8.19 2.29 2.67
CA LEU A 178 -8.02 1.77 1.33
C LEU A 178 -7.69 2.97 0.43
N GLU A 179 -6.43 3.10 0.06
CA GLU A 179 -5.92 4.26 -0.64
C GLU A 179 -5.82 3.96 -2.13
N LEU A 180 -6.52 4.77 -2.94
CA LEU A 180 -6.48 4.59 -4.40
C LEU A 180 -5.19 5.13 -4.98
N GLU A 181 -4.42 4.26 -5.64
CA GLU A 181 -3.20 4.59 -6.36
C GLU A 181 -3.22 3.98 -7.77
N PRO A 182 -4.15 4.40 -8.65
CA PRO A 182 -4.54 3.61 -9.82
C PRO A 182 -3.50 3.52 -10.93
N HIS A 183 -2.59 4.47 -11.09
CA HIS A 183 -1.58 4.52 -12.15
C HIS A 183 -2.10 4.26 -13.59
N LEU A 184 -3.37 4.58 -13.88
CA LEU A 184 -4.04 4.28 -15.15
C LEU A 184 -3.50 5.16 -16.28
N LYS A 185 -2.76 4.59 -17.22
CA LYS A 185 -2.12 5.32 -18.33
C LYS A 185 -3.11 5.83 -19.38
N GLY A 186 -4.29 5.23 -19.48
CA GLY A 186 -5.38 5.63 -20.38
C GLY A 186 -6.38 6.62 -19.78
N GLY A 187 -6.09 7.22 -18.65
CA GLY A 187 -7.03 8.00 -17.84
C GLY A 187 -7.32 9.43 -18.29
N GLY A 188 -7.06 9.78 -19.57
CA GLY A 188 -7.43 11.08 -20.14
C GLY A 188 -6.26 12.02 -20.41
N GLN A 189 -6.57 13.26 -20.84
CA GLN A 189 -5.60 14.22 -21.40
C GLN A 189 -4.59 14.79 -20.37
N PHE A 190 -4.80 14.61 -19.09
CA PHE A 190 -3.90 15.11 -18.04
C PHE A 190 -2.80 14.12 -17.64
N GLY A 191 -2.52 13.22 -18.52
CA GLY A 191 -1.34 12.40 -18.42
C GLY A 191 -1.59 11.01 -17.86
N GLY A 192 -0.81 10.15 -18.34
CA GLY A 192 -0.85 8.74 -18.21
C GLY A 192 -0.82 8.15 -16.80
N PHE A 193 -1.01 8.92 -15.75
CA PHE A 193 -1.06 8.40 -14.38
C PHE A 193 -2.17 9.09 -13.61
N SER A 194 -3.29 8.42 -13.45
CA SER A 194 -4.31 8.81 -12.47
C SER A 194 -4.82 10.23 -12.58
N GLY A 195 -4.99 10.72 -13.81
CA GLY A 195 -5.70 11.98 -14.04
C GLY A 195 -7.15 11.90 -13.51
N PRO A 196 -7.90 13.01 -13.51
CA PRO A 196 -9.26 13.06 -12.97
C PRO A 196 -10.16 11.93 -13.47
N ASP A 197 -10.07 11.60 -14.75
CA ASP A 197 -10.86 10.53 -15.38
C ASP A 197 -10.46 9.16 -14.86
N GLY A 198 -9.17 8.91 -14.72
CA GLY A 198 -8.62 7.67 -14.16
C GLY A 198 -9.02 7.48 -12.70
N MET A 199 -9.03 8.54 -11.89
CA MET A 199 -9.49 8.48 -10.51
C MET A 199 -10.98 8.12 -10.44
N GLY A 200 -11.84 8.68 -11.29
CA GLY A 200 -13.26 8.33 -11.36
C GLY A 200 -13.49 6.86 -11.72
N VAL A 201 -12.69 6.31 -12.64
CA VAL A 201 -12.70 4.88 -12.98
C VAL A 201 -12.27 4.03 -11.78
N ALA A 202 -11.18 4.42 -11.10
CA ALA A 202 -10.65 3.70 -9.95
C ALA A 202 -11.64 3.66 -8.78
N VAL A 203 -12.32 4.77 -8.48
CA VAL A 203 -13.37 4.82 -7.44
C VAL A 203 -14.51 3.86 -7.76
N ARG A 204 -15.03 3.90 -8.99
CA ARG A 204 -16.14 2.98 -9.40
C ARG A 204 -15.71 1.52 -9.30
N SER A 205 -14.49 1.21 -9.73
CA SER A 205 -13.96 -0.14 -9.67
C SER A 205 -13.84 -0.64 -8.23
N LEU A 206 -13.29 0.17 -7.32
CA LEU A 206 -13.24 -0.17 -5.90
C LEU A 206 -14.63 -0.37 -5.32
N CYS A 207 -15.59 0.56 -5.57
CA CYS A 207 -16.95 0.42 -5.09
C CYS A 207 -17.59 -0.90 -5.55
N SER A 208 -17.40 -1.28 -6.83
CA SER A 208 -17.92 -2.54 -7.35
C SER A 208 -17.38 -3.77 -6.62
N ILE A 209 -16.09 -3.76 -6.25
CA ILE A 209 -15.52 -4.85 -5.46
C ILE A 209 -16.07 -4.84 -4.02
N LEU A 210 -16.18 -3.65 -3.39
CA LEU A 210 -16.73 -3.53 -2.05
C LEU A 210 -18.15 -4.04 -1.97
N ASP A 211 -19.02 -3.68 -2.94
CA ASP A 211 -20.38 -4.21 -3.07
C ASP A 211 -20.38 -5.74 -3.20
N TYR A 212 -19.51 -6.27 -4.05
CA TYR A 212 -19.43 -7.70 -4.30
C TYR A 212 -18.97 -8.51 -3.10
N VAL A 213 -18.01 -7.97 -2.32
CA VAL A 213 -17.49 -8.65 -1.11
C VAL A 213 -18.31 -8.34 0.16
N GLY A 214 -19.29 -7.43 0.09
CA GLY A 214 -20.15 -7.06 1.20
C GLY A 214 -19.46 -6.18 2.24
N ILE A 215 -18.69 -5.19 1.80
CA ILE A 215 -18.15 -4.13 2.65
C ILE A 215 -18.96 -2.87 2.44
N ASP A 216 -19.66 -2.43 3.48
CA ASP A 216 -20.42 -1.19 3.45
C ASP A 216 -19.50 0.03 3.33
N TYR A 217 -19.87 0.96 2.47
CA TYR A 217 -19.19 2.25 2.33
C TYR A 217 -20.18 3.38 2.06
N ARG A 218 -19.72 4.60 2.26
CA ARG A 218 -20.47 5.80 1.93
C ARG A 218 -19.60 6.77 1.15
N LEU A 219 -20.05 7.14 -0.03
CA LEU A 219 -19.46 8.25 -0.76
C LEU A 219 -19.92 9.58 -0.12
N ARG A 220 -18.95 10.45 0.19
CA ARG A 220 -19.25 11.79 0.67
C ARG A 220 -19.56 12.72 -0.49
N THR A 221 -20.60 13.53 -0.34
CA THR A 221 -20.89 14.61 -1.27
C THR A 221 -19.90 15.78 -1.04
N MET A 222 -19.84 16.71 -1.99
CA MET A 222 -19.05 17.95 -1.81
C MET A 222 -19.55 18.75 -0.60
N ASP A 223 -20.84 18.72 -0.31
CA ASP A 223 -21.42 19.41 0.85
C ASP A 223 -21.03 18.73 2.17
N ASP A 224 -20.99 17.38 2.23
CA ASP A 224 -20.43 16.65 3.36
C ASP A 224 -18.96 17.06 3.62
N ILE A 225 -18.16 17.20 2.54
CA ILE A 225 -16.75 17.57 2.64
C ILE A 225 -16.59 19.03 3.12
N ARG A 226 -17.38 19.95 2.57
CA ARG A 226 -17.39 21.36 2.99
C ARG A 226 -17.79 21.50 4.45
N ALA A 227 -18.88 20.86 4.87
CA ALA A 227 -19.33 20.86 6.24
C ALA A 227 -18.28 20.32 7.22
N ALA A 228 -17.60 19.22 6.86
CA ALA A 228 -16.54 18.65 7.67
C ALA A 228 -15.28 19.52 7.80
N ARG A 229 -15.06 20.44 6.86
CA ARG A 229 -13.92 21.38 6.83
C ARG A 229 -14.26 22.77 7.33
N GLY A 230 -15.52 23.05 7.64
CA GLY A 230 -15.97 24.36 8.11
C GLY A 230 -16.04 25.44 7.04
N PHE A 231 -16.28 25.05 5.77
CA PHE A 231 -16.50 25.99 4.66
C PHE A 231 -17.98 26.21 4.41
#